data_18b0450849ef8e9068616a6e3afb9196
#
_entry.id   18b0450849ef8e9068616a6e3afb9196
#
_cell.length_a   1.000
_cell.length_b   1.000
_cell.length_c   1.000
_cell.angle_alpha   90.00
_cell.angle_beta   90.00
_cell.angle_gamma   90.00
#
_symmetry.space_group_name_H-M   'P 1'
#
loop_
_entity.id
_entity.type
_entity.pdbx_description
1 polymer ?
#
loop_
_entity_poly.entity_id
_entity_poly.type
_entity_poly.pdbx_seq_one_letter_code
_entity_poly.pdbx_strand_id
1 'polypeptide(L)' 'MNANRLTLREVEVLWLIARGSTYDKAADQLGISAHTVAAHIKNIYRKLDVHSAGAAVMRAIELGQLGTSPLEMTLSHP' A
#
# COMPACT_ATOMS: atom_id res chain seq x y z
N MET A 1 2.57 15.16 -14.46
CA MET A 1 1.71 14.39 -13.56
C MET A 1 2.03 12.90 -13.68
N ASN A 2 2.19 12.21 -12.55
CA ASN A 2 2.63 10.83 -12.57
C ASN A 2 1.47 9.89 -12.28
N ALA A 3 0.89 9.30 -13.32
CA ALA A 3 -0.25 8.40 -13.21
C ALA A 3 0.11 7.08 -12.49
N ASN A 4 1.39 6.77 -12.37
CA ASN A 4 1.85 5.54 -11.73
C ASN A 4 2.22 5.73 -10.26
N ARG A 5 2.04 6.95 -9.75
CA ARG A 5 2.33 7.21 -8.34
C ARG A 5 1.18 6.71 -7.48
N LEU A 6 1.52 6.07 -6.39
CA LEU A 6 0.50 5.59 -5.46
C LEU A 6 -0.15 6.75 -4.72
N THR A 7 -1.45 6.64 -4.51
CA THR A 7 -2.17 7.58 -3.65
C THR A 7 -1.87 7.25 -2.20
N LEU A 8 -2.16 8.19 -1.31
CA LEU A 8 -2.00 7.96 0.13
C LEU A 8 -2.79 6.73 0.58
N ARG A 9 -4.05 6.61 0.13
CA ARG A 9 -4.88 5.47 0.50
C ARG A 9 -4.28 4.15 -0.01
N GLU A 10 -3.72 4.16 -1.20
CA GLU A 10 -3.06 2.97 -1.73
C GLU A 10 -1.84 2.60 -0.89
N VAL A 11 -1.06 3.58 -0.46
CA VAL A 11 0.08 3.32 0.42
C VAL A 11 -0.39 2.68 1.73
N GLU A 12 -1.46 3.21 2.32
CA GLU A 12 -2.03 2.66 3.55
C GLU A 12 -2.48 1.22 3.37
N VAL A 13 -3.20 0.94 2.29
CA VAL A 13 -3.66 -0.41 1.99
C VAL A 13 -2.48 -1.35 1.80
N LEU A 14 -1.49 -0.93 1.02
CA LEU A 14 -0.34 -1.77 0.74
C LEU A 14 0.40 -2.17 2.01
N TRP A 15 0.62 -1.21 2.92
CA TRP A 15 1.30 -1.51 4.17
C TRP A 15 0.51 -2.49 5.03
N LEU A 16 -0.81 -2.33 5.11
CA LEU A 16 -1.63 -3.24 5.91
C LEU A 16 -1.54 -4.67 5.37
N ILE A 17 -1.67 -4.83 4.06
CA ILE A 17 -1.61 -6.15 3.44
C ILE A 17 -0.20 -6.75 3.56
N ALA A 18 0.83 -5.94 3.36
CA ALA A 18 2.21 -6.39 3.46
C ALA A 18 2.56 -6.85 4.89
N ARG A 19 1.91 -6.27 5.89
CA ARG A 19 2.11 -6.65 7.29
C ARG A 19 1.29 -7.87 7.71
N GLY A 20 0.53 -8.44 6.79
CA GLY A 20 -0.23 -9.64 7.04
C GLY A 20 -1.71 -9.46 7.32
N SER A 21 -2.23 -8.25 7.20
CA SER A 21 -3.68 -8.03 7.38
C SER A 21 -4.44 -8.70 6.25
N THR A 22 -5.59 -9.30 6.61
CA THR A 22 -6.52 -9.76 5.58
C THR A 22 -7.22 -8.57 4.97
N TYR A 23 -7.85 -8.76 3.83
CA TYR A 23 -8.64 -7.70 3.20
C TYR A 23 -9.75 -7.21 4.15
N ASP A 24 -10.40 -8.13 4.86
CA ASP A 24 -11.45 -7.76 5.80
C ASP A 24 -10.92 -6.90 6.95
N LYS A 25 -9.77 -7.27 7.50
CA LYS A 25 -9.17 -6.49 8.60
C LYS A 25 -8.72 -5.12 8.12
N ALA A 26 -8.11 -5.06 6.94
CA ALA A 26 -7.70 -3.78 6.38
C ALA A 26 -8.91 -2.89 6.13
N ALA A 27 -9.99 -3.47 5.62
CA ALA A 27 -11.23 -2.74 5.38
C ALA A 27 -11.77 -2.15 6.67
N ASP A 28 -11.80 -2.95 7.74
CA ASP A 28 -12.28 -2.49 9.04
C ASP A 28 -11.42 -1.34 9.57
N GLN A 29 -10.11 -1.46 9.46
CA GLN A 29 -9.20 -0.42 9.96
C GLN A 29 -9.34 0.88 9.19
N LEU A 30 -9.63 0.79 7.90
CA LEU A 30 -9.72 1.98 7.04
C LEU A 30 -11.14 2.51 6.87
N GLY A 31 -12.12 1.79 7.41
CA GLY A 31 -13.52 2.21 7.29
C GLY A 31 -14.05 2.10 5.87
N ILE A 32 -13.60 1.13 5.10
CA ILE A 32 -14.04 0.89 3.73
C ILE A 32 -14.42 -0.59 3.58
N SER A 33 -14.98 -0.97 2.42
CA SER A 33 -15.35 -2.36 2.21
C SER A 33 -14.13 -3.18 1.77
N ALA A 34 -14.20 -4.50 1.99
CA ALA A 34 -13.16 -5.40 1.51
C ALA A 34 -13.06 -5.35 -0.01
N HIS A 35 -14.18 -5.14 -0.69
CA HIS A 35 -14.20 -4.97 -2.14
C HIS A 35 -13.37 -3.76 -2.57
N THR A 36 -13.46 -2.67 -1.82
CA THR A 36 -12.68 -1.47 -2.09
C THR A 36 -11.20 -1.71 -1.84
N VAL A 37 -10.87 -2.46 -0.78
CA VAL A 37 -9.47 -2.85 -0.54
C VAL A 37 -8.93 -3.64 -1.73
N ALA A 38 -9.71 -4.60 -2.22
CA ALA A 38 -9.28 -5.39 -3.38
C ALA A 38 -9.06 -4.52 -4.61
N ALA A 39 -9.92 -3.52 -4.82
CA ALA A 39 -9.76 -2.59 -5.94
C ALA A 39 -8.48 -1.77 -5.81
N HIS A 40 -8.15 -1.32 -4.59
CA HIS A 40 -6.90 -0.60 -4.37
C HIS A 40 -5.69 -1.50 -4.67
N ILE A 41 -5.73 -2.74 -4.23
CA ILE A 41 -4.63 -3.68 -4.48
C ILE A 41 -4.45 -3.90 -5.99
N LYS A 42 -5.54 -4.08 -6.71
CA LYS A 42 -5.49 -4.26 -8.16
C LYS A 42 -4.84 -3.05 -8.84
N ASN A 43 -5.20 -1.85 -8.40
CA ASN A 43 -4.63 -0.63 -8.95
C ASN A 43 -3.14 -0.49 -8.61
N ILE A 44 -2.76 -0.85 -7.38
CA ILE A 44 -1.37 -0.82 -6.95
C ILE A 44 -0.53 -1.75 -7.84
N TYR A 45 -1.00 -2.98 -8.03
CA TYR A 45 -0.26 -3.95 -8.85
C TYR A 45 -0.11 -3.46 -10.28
N ARG A 46 -1.16 -2.86 -10.83
CA ARG A 46 -1.10 -2.31 -12.17
C ARG A 46 -0.12 -1.14 -12.26
N LYS A 47 -0.17 -0.22 -11.29
CA LYS A 47 0.69 0.95 -11.29
C LYS A 47 2.16 0.59 -11.17
N LEU A 48 2.47 -0.43 -10.38
CA LEU A 48 3.84 -0.84 -10.12
C LEU A 48 4.32 -1.98 -11.01
N ASP A 49 3.40 -2.52 -11.83
CA ASP A 49 3.70 -3.65 -12.72
C ASP A 49 4.24 -4.85 -11.95
N VAL A 50 3.50 -5.25 -10.93
CA VAL A 50 3.87 -6.37 -10.05
C VAL A 50 2.66 -7.26 -9.83
N HIS A 51 2.87 -8.43 -9.21
CA HIS A 51 1.82 -9.41 -9.02
C HIS A 51 1.70 -9.92 -7.57
N SER A 52 2.37 -9.28 -6.62
CA SER A 52 2.27 -9.65 -5.22
C SER A 52 2.50 -8.45 -4.33
N ALA A 53 2.03 -8.54 -3.09
CA ALA A 53 2.22 -7.46 -2.12
C ALA A 53 3.70 -7.24 -1.81
N GLY A 54 4.46 -8.31 -1.67
CA GLY A 54 5.89 -8.20 -1.42
C GLY A 54 6.62 -7.49 -2.54
N ALA A 55 6.32 -7.88 -3.79
CA ALA A 55 6.93 -7.22 -4.94
C ALA A 55 6.49 -5.76 -5.02
N ALA A 56 5.23 -5.47 -4.66
CA ALA A 56 4.73 -4.10 -4.67
C ALA A 56 5.48 -3.23 -3.68
N VAL A 57 5.72 -3.73 -2.47
CA VAL A 57 6.46 -2.98 -1.45
C VAL A 57 7.88 -2.68 -1.93
N MET A 58 8.57 -3.70 -2.43
CA MET A 58 9.94 -3.51 -2.92
C MET A 58 9.99 -2.50 -4.05
N ARG A 59 9.06 -2.62 -5.00
CA ARG A 59 9.02 -1.71 -6.14
C ARG A 59 8.73 -0.28 -5.70
N ALA A 60 7.80 -0.11 -4.77
CA ALA A 60 7.45 1.22 -4.28
C ALA A 60 8.61 1.87 -3.53
N ILE A 61 9.36 1.08 -2.76
CA ILE A 61 10.56 1.58 -2.09
C ILE A 61 11.60 2.01 -3.11
N GLU A 62 11.83 1.19 -4.13
CA GLU A 62 12.78 1.52 -5.20
C GLU A 62 12.43 2.82 -5.90
N LEU A 63 11.14 3.06 -6.08
CA LEU A 63 10.66 4.26 -6.75
C LEU A 63 10.53 5.47 -5.82
N GLY A 64 10.86 5.31 -4.54
CA GLY A 64 10.76 6.39 -3.58
C GLY A 64 9.34 6.74 -3.17
N GLN A 65 8.39 5.84 -3.40
CA GLN A 65 6.99 6.09 -3.07
C GLN A 65 6.60 5.56 -1.68
N LEU A 66 7.45 4.75 -1.06
CA LEU A 66 7.27 4.26 0.30
C LEU A 66 8.55 4.49 1.08
N GLY A 67 8.40 4.77 2.36
CA GLY A 67 9.51 4.69 3.28
C GLY A 67 9.87 3.24 3.53
N THR A 68 10.98 2.99 4.22
CA THR A 68 11.45 1.64 4.46
C THR A 68 10.55 0.87 5.43
N SER A 69 9.82 1.57 6.30
CA SER A 69 8.84 0.93 7.18
C SER A 69 7.90 1.98 7.74
N PRO A 70 6.69 1.59 8.15
CA PRO A 70 5.78 2.51 8.83
C PRO A 70 6.34 3.01 10.15
N LEU A 71 7.12 2.19 10.82
CA LEU A 71 7.75 2.57 12.08
C LEU A 71 8.73 3.72 11.89
N GLU A 72 9.53 3.66 10.83
CA GLU A 72 10.45 4.73 10.49
C GLU A 72 9.72 6.03 10.20
N MET A 73 8.61 5.94 9.48
CA MET A 73 7.81 7.12 9.19
C MET A 73 7.29 7.76 10.47
N THR A 74 6.87 6.93 11.43
CA THR A 74 6.40 7.41 12.72
C THR A 74 7.52 8.09 13.50
N LEU A 75 8.70 7.50 13.50
CA LEU A 75 9.84 8.05 14.24
C LEU A 75 10.39 9.33 13.65
N SER A 76 10.19 9.55 12.35
CA SER A 76 10.69 10.76 11.70
C SER A 76 9.78 11.97 11.93
N HIS A 77 8.65 11.79 12.59
CA HIS A 77 7.75 12.88 12.95
C HIS A 77 7.88 13.19 14.41
N PRO A 78 8.33 14.37 14.75
CA PRO A 78 8.45 14.79 16.15
C PRO A 78 7.11 14.85 16.87
#